data_c33a24c67d14723deac540ae9cbc0cac
#
_entry.id   c33a24c67d14723deac540ae9cbc0cac
#
_cell.length_a   1.000
_cell.length_b   1.000
_cell.length_c   1.000
_cell.angle_alpha   90.00
_cell.angle_beta   90.00
_cell.angle_gamma   90.00
#
_symmetry.space_group_name_H-M   'P 1'
#
loop_
_entity.id
_entity.type
_entity.pdbx_description
1 polymer ?
#
loop_
_entity_poly.entity_id
_entity_poly.type
_entity_poly.pdbx_seq_one_letter_code
_entity_poly.pdbx_strand_id
1 'polypeptide(L)'
;MKQYKVGVVGATGMVGQRFITLLENHPWFKLTALAASARSAGKTYEDAVGSRWLMKTPMPEAVKKMVVLDASKVEEVAAQVDFVFCAVNMKKDEIKALEEAYAKAECPVVSNNSAHRMTPDVPMVVPEINADHLEIIPAQRKRLGTKRGFIAVKSNCSLQSYVPALHPLMKDYGVTKCLVCTYQAISGAGKTFETFPDILDNVIPYIGGEEEKSEQEPLKLWGHIDGDKIVPATAPSITAQCLRVPVSDGHMGAVFVSFDKKPTKEEILKTWKEFHGPAQDLNLPSAPKQFLHYFEEDDRPQPKLDRMIENGMAVSIGRLREDTLYDYMFVCLSLNSLRGAAGGAVLLAELLAVKGYFD
;
A
#
# COMPACT_ATOMS: atom_id res chain seq x y z
N MET A 1 8.57 -5.36 22.73
CA MET A 1 8.63 -4.04 22.08
C MET A 1 7.63 -3.12 22.77
N LYS A 2 7.85 -1.79 22.78
CA LYS A 2 6.91 -0.78 23.28
C LYS A 2 5.58 -0.90 22.50
N GLN A 3 4.45 -0.75 23.19
CA GLN A 3 3.14 -0.70 22.54
C GLN A 3 2.81 0.76 22.22
N TYR A 4 2.60 1.08 20.93
CA TYR A 4 2.23 2.42 20.47
C TYR A 4 0.71 2.59 20.44
N LYS A 5 0.24 3.75 20.87
CA LYS A 5 -1.16 4.19 20.72
C LYS A 5 -1.36 4.72 19.32
N VAL A 6 -2.35 4.19 18.60
CA VAL A 6 -2.57 4.57 17.20
C VAL A 6 -3.97 5.10 16.96
N GLY A 7 -4.08 6.07 16.05
CA GLY A 7 -5.35 6.58 15.56
C GLY A 7 -5.61 6.15 14.12
N VAL A 8 -6.88 6.08 13.74
CA VAL A 8 -7.30 5.90 12.35
C VAL A 8 -8.09 7.12 11.92
N VAL A 9 -7.53 7.91 11.00
CA VAL A 9 -8.16 9.08 10.38
C VAL A 9 -8.79 8.65 9.05
N GLY A 10 -10.11 8.80 8.94
CA GLY A 10 -10.93 8.20 7.90
C GLY A 10 -11.54 6.85 8.32
N ALA A 11 -11.74 6.64 9.62
CA ALA A 11 -12.12 5.37 10.25
C ALA A 11 -13.42 4.74 9.71
N THR A 12 -14.37 5.53 9.19
CA THR A 12 -15.67 5.04 8.70
C THR A 12 -15.66 4.54 7.26
N GLY A 13 -14.58 4.81 6.50
CA GLY A 13 -14.39 4.33 5.14
C GLY A 13 -13.93 2.87 5.08
N MET A 14 -14.00 2.24 3.90
CA MET A 14 -13.62 0.84 3.69
C MET A 14 -12.19 0.54 4.18
N VAL A 15 -11.22 1.39 3.83
CA VAL A 15 -9.82 1.23 4.26
C VAL A 15 -9.66 1.45 5.76
N GLY A 16 -10.38 2.44 6.34
CA GLY A 16 -10.41 2.68 7.78
C GLY A 16 -10.94 1.47 8.55
N GLN A 17 -12.04 0.86 8.08
CA GLN A 17 -12.58 -0.38 8.66
C GLN A 17 -11.58 -1.53 8.57
N ARG A 18 -10.81 -1.61 7.48
CA ARG A 18 -9.75 -2.62 7.32
C ARG A 18 -8.61 -2.40 8.33
N PHE A 19 -8.18 -1.15 8.55
CA PHE A 19 -7.21 -0.85 9.62
C PHE A 19 -7.72 -1.34 10.98
N ILE A 20 -8.97 -1.07 11.31
CA ILE A 20 -9.56 -1.48 12.59
C ILE A 20 -9.49 -3.00 12.78
N THR A 21 -9.81 -3.79 11.74
CA THR A 21 -9.71 -5.25 11.82
C THR A 21 -8.26 -5.75 11.94
N LEU A 22 -7.30 -5.09 11.30
CA LEU A 22 -5.88 -5.45 11.38
C LEU A 22 -5.24 -5.05 12.71
N LEU A 23 -5.73 -4.00 13.34
CA LEU A 23 -5.23 -3.51 14.63
C LEU A 23 -5.85 -4.24 15.83
N GLU A 24 -6.91 -5.01 15.63
CA GLU A 24 -7.46 -5.88 16.66
C GLU A 24 -6.40 -6.92 17.05
N ASN A 25 -5.91 -6.96 18.23
CA ASN A 25 -4.84 -7.87 18.69
C ASN A 25 -3.46 -7.68 18.03
N HIS A 26 -3.19 -6.53 17.41
CA HIS A 26 -1.85 -6.26 16.87
C HIS A 26 -0.82 -6.19 18.00
N PRO A 27 0.34 -6.88 17.90
CA PRO A 27 1.27 -7.01 19.02
C PRO A 27 1.93 -5.68 19.45
N TRP A 28 2.05 -4.72 18.52
CA TRP A 28 2.76 -3.46 18.76
C TRP A 28 1.87 -2.23 18.75
N PHE A 29 0.69 -2.30 18.13
CA PHE A 29 -0.19 -1.15 17.92
C PHE A 29 -1.51 -1.34 18.64
N LYS A 30 -1.85 -0.38 19.50
CA LYS A 30 -3.13 -0.33 20.22
C LYS A 30 -3.97 0.80 19.66
N LEU A 31 -5.11 0.48 19.07
CA LEU A 31 -6.06 1.47 18.59
C LEU A 31 -6.66 2.24 19.75
N THR A 32 -6.48 3.57 19.77
CA THR A 32 -6.95 4.46 20.85
C THR A 32 -7.80 5.62 20.37
N ALA A 33 -7.76 5.96 19.06
CA ALA A 33 -8.56 7.04 18.50
C ALA A 33 -9.13 6.65 17.13
N LEU A 34 -10.38 7.01 16.90
CA LEU A 34 -11.06 6.90 15.62
C LEU A 34 -11.51 8.30 15.20
N ALA A 35 -11.08 8.76 14.04
CA ALA A 35 -11.46 10.07 13.53
C ALA A 35 -12.07 9.96 12.12
N ALA A 36 -13.08 10.77 11.86
CA ALA A 36 -13.75 10.83 10.57
C ALA A 36 -14.27 12.26 10.30
N SER A 37 -15.11 12.43 9.29
CA SER A 37 -15.72 13.72 8.99
C SER A 37 -16.60 14.23 10.14
N ALA A 38 -16.84 15.54 10.21
CA ALA A 38 -17.70 16.18 11.20
C ALA A 38 -19.11 15.54 11.29
N ARG A 39 -19.63 14.94 10.21
CA ARG A 39 -20.91 14.21 10.22
C ARG A 39 -20.93 12.98 11.13
N SER A 40 -19.78 12.35 11.31
CA SER A 40 -19.60 11.16 12.14
C SER A 40 -19.10 11.50 13.53
N ALA A 41 -18.50 12.65 13.73
CA ALA A 41 -17.94 13.10 15.00
C ALA A 41 -19.01 13.18 16.11
N GLY A 42 -18.61 12.80 17.33
CA GLY A 42 -19.47 12.77 18.50
C GLY A 42 -20.38 11.54 18.63
N LYS A 43 -20.48 10.69 17.60
CA LYS A 43 -21.23 9.43 17.62
C LYS A 43 -20.35 8.28 18.09
N THR A 44 -20.96 7.21 18.62
CA THR A 44 -20.24 5.95 18.78
C THR A 44 -19.82 5.42 17.41
N TYR A 45 -18.74 4.64 17.33
CA TYR A 45 -18.29 4.10 16.05
C TYR A 45 -19.35 3.21 15.39
N GLU A 46 -20.04 2.39 16.20
CA GLU A 46 -21.16 1.56 15.74
C GLU A 46 -22.27 2.40 15.09
N ASP A 47 -22.68 3.49 15.71
CA ASP A 47 -23.69 4.41 15.17
C ASP A 47 -23.17 5.18 13.93
N ALA A 48 -21.90 5.58 13.96
CA ALA A 48 -21.29 6.31 12.85
C ALA A 48 -21.16 5.48 11.58
N VAL A 49 -20.89 4.18 11.71
CA VAL A 49 -20.79 3.24 10.59
C VAL A 49 -22.14 2.65 10.21
N GLY A 50 -22.93 2.21 11.20
CA GLY A 50 -24.24 1.59 10.98
C GLY A 50 -24.17 0.40 10.01
N SER A 51 -25.09 0.36 9.06
CA SER A 51 -25.14 -0.68 8.00
C SER A 51 -24.00 -0.64 6.98
N ARG A 52 -23.09 0.34 7.07
CA ARG A 52 -21.94 0.50 6.16
C ARG A 52 -20.69 -0.26 6.61
N TRP A 53 -20.81 -1.21 7.55
CA TRP A 53 -19.73 -2.13 7.85
C TRP A 53 -19.54 -3.11 6.70
N LEU A 54 -18.38 -3.04 6.02
CA LEU A 54 -18.10 -3.78 4.79
C LEU A 54 -17.17 -4.98 5.00
N MET A 55 -16.68 -5.17 6.22
CA MET A 55 -15.78 -6.29 6.50
C MET A 55 -16.56 -7.59 6.67
N LYS A 56 -15.97 -8.72 6.25
CA LYS A 56 -16.56 -10.06 6.42
C LYS A 56 -16.58 -10.49 7.89
N THR A 57 -15.61 -10.01 8.69
CA THR A 57 -15.57 -10.23 10.14
C THR A 57 -16.48 -9.25 10.86
N PRO A 58 -17.09 -9.63 12.00
CA PRO A 58 -17.84 -8.68 12.83
C PRO A 58 -17.00 -7.46 13.22
N MET A 59 -17.67 -6.36 13.50
CA MET A 59 -17.02 -5.18 14.08
C MET A 59 -16.44 -5.56 15.46
N PRO A 60 -15.16 -5.29 15.74
CA PRO A 60 -14.55 -5.60 17.02
C PRO A 60 -15.30 -4.93 18.19
N GLU A 61 -15.58 -5.66 19.26
CA GLU A 61 -16.33 -5.13 20.41
C GLU A 61 -15.65 -3.90 21.05
N ALA A 62 -14.31 -3.92 21.08
CA ALA A 62 -13.52 -2.83 21.66
C ALA A 62 -13.73 -1.47 21.00
N VAL A 63 -14.13 -1.43 19.72
CA VAL A 63 -14.30 -0.18 18.99
C VAL A 63 -15.75 0.31 18.93
N LYS A 64 -16.73 -0.55 19.13
CA LYS A 64 -18.16 -0.22 18.97
C LYS A 64 -18.58 1.04 19.71
N LYS A 65 -18.15 1.17 20.97
CA LYS A 65 -18.50 2.28 21.87
C LYS A 65 -17.49 3.43 21.87
N MET A 66 -16.41 3.33 21.07
CA MET A 66 -15.47 4.45 20.91
C MET A 66 -16.18 5.63 20.24
N VAL A 67 -16.00 6.82 20.81
CA VAL A 67 -16.53 8.05 20.19
C VAL A 67 -15.64 8.46 19.02
N VAL A 68 -16.26 8.70 17.89
CA VAL A 68 -15.58 9.17 16.69
C VAL A 68 -15.23 10.66 16.86
N LEU A 69 -13.97 11.00 16.68
CA LEU A 69 -13.47 12.37 16.72
C LEU A 69 -13.62 13.05 15.34
N ASP A 70 -13.62 14.38 15.32
CA ASP A 70 -13.53 15.14 14.09
C ASP A 70 -12.08 15.11 13.57
N ALA A 71 -11.87 14.59 12.37
CA ALA A 71 -10.54 14.49 11.74
C ALA A 71 -9.86 15.87 11.54
N SER A 72 -10.64 16.95 11.44
CA SER A 72 -10.11 18.32 11.28
C SER A 72 -9.62 18.91 12.60
N LYS A 73 -10.01 18.34 13.75
CA LYS A 73 -9.53 18.76 15.08
C LYS A 73 -8.23 18.04 15.44
N VAL A 74 -7.19 18.39 14.72
CA VAL A 74 -5.90 17.71 14.70
C VAL A 74 -5.31 17.53 16.10
N GLU A 75 -5.31 18.59 16.93
CA GLU A 75 -4.73 18.57 18.27
C GLU A 75 -5.49 17.61 19.21
N GLU A 76 -6.82 17.52 19.07
CA GLU A 76 -7.64 16.61 19.88
C GLU A 76 -7.33 15.15 19.57
N VAL A 77 -7.07 14.82 18.30
CA VAL A 77 -6.69 13.46 17.88
C VAL A 77 -5.24 13.18 18.26
N ALA A 78 -4.32 14.10 17.94
CA ALA A 78 -2.88 13.94 18.19
C ALA A 78 -2.56 13.74 19.68
N ALA A 79 -3.31 14.36 20.58
CA ALA A 79 -3.14 14.20 22.03
C ALA A 79 -3.43 12.76 22.55
N GLN A 80 -4.11 11.92 21.75
CA GLN A 80 -4.53 10.57 22.17
C GLN A 80 -3.68 9.46 21.59
N VAL A 81 -2.74 9.77 20.68
CA VAL A 81 -2.01 8.79 19.88
C VAL A 81 -0.53 9.08 19.80
N ASP A 82 0.26 8.05 19.48
CA ASP A 82 1.66 8.19 19.13
C ASP A 82 1.83 8.50 17.62
N PHE A 83 0.95 7.99 16.77
CA PHE A 83 0.87 8.29 15.34
C PHE A 83 -0.53 7.95 14.78
N VAL A 84 -0.81 8.33 13.55
CA VAL A 84 -2.07 8.03 12.87
C VAL A 84 -1.86 7.29 11.56
N PHE A 85 -2.78 6.35 11.25
CA PHE A 85 -3.04 5.91 9.90
C PHE A 85 -4.04 6.86 9.24
N CYS A 86 -3.75 7.32 8.02
CA CYS A 86 -4.62 8.23 7.28
C CYS A 86 -5.18 7.57 6.01
N ALA A 87 -6.52 7.52 5.90
CA ALA A 87 -7.25 6.96 4.76
C ALA A 87 -8.53 7.77 4.50
N VAL A 88 -8.39 9.08 4.36
CA VAL A 88 -9.51 9.98 4.09
C VAL A 88 -9.83 10.05 2.59
N ASN A 89 -11.08 10.39 2.28
CA ASN A 89 -11.52 10.63 0.91
C ASN A 89 -11.91 12.10 0.74
N MET A 90 -10.96 12.91 0.27
CA MET A 90 -11.06 14.35 0.09
C MET A 90 -10.28 14.75 -1.18
N LYS A 91 -10.31 16.02 -1.56
CA LYS A 91 -9.44 16.53 -2.64
C LYS A 91 -7.97 16.43 -2.24
N LYS A 92 -7.09 16.23 -3.22
CA LYS A 92 -5.64 16.03 -2.97
C LYS A 92 -5.02 17.14 -2.11
N ASP A 93 -5.36 18.41 -2.37
CA ASP A 93 -4.80 19.56 -1.63
C ASP A 93 -5.32 19.60 -0.17
N GLU A 94 -6.59 19.22 0.05
CA GLU A 94 -7.16 19.10 1.39
C GLU A 94 -6.50 17.96 2.18
N ILE A 95 -6.21 16.84 1.52
CA ILE A 95 -5.48 15.72 2.13
C ILE A 95 -4.07 16.15 2.51
N LYS A 96 -3.35 16.84 1.61
CA LYS A 96 -2.01 17.36 1.89
C LYS A 96 -2.01 18.27 3.11
N ALA A 97 -2.94 19.25 3.14
CA ALA A 97 -3.06 20.17 4.25
C ALA A 97 -3.36 19.46 5.58
N LEU A 98 -4.26 18.46 5.57
CA LEU A 98 -4.62 17.69 6.75
C LEU A 98 -3.43 16.86 7.26
N GLU A 99 -2.75 16.13 6.39
CA GLU A 99 -1.61 15.28 6.76
C GLU A 99 -0.43 16.14 7.26
N GLU A 100 -0.17 17.29 6.65
CA GLU A 100 0.83 18.25 7.15
C GLU A 100 0.44 18.87 8.50
N ALA A 101 -0.86 19.12 8.74
CA ALA A 101 -1.33 19.61 10.03
C ALA A 101 -1.07 18.59 11.16
N TYR A 102 -1.37 17.29 10.93
CA TYR A 102 -1.01 16.23 11.88
C TYR A 102 0.49 16.16 12.12
N ALA A 103 1.31 16.18 11.07
CA ALA A 103 2.76 16.17 11.21
C ALA A 103 3.26 17.39 12.00
N LYS A 104 2.74 18.61 11.74
CA LYS A 104 3.06 19.83 12.48
C LYS A 104 2.61 19.82 13.94
N ALA A 105 1.56 19.08 14.25
CA ALA A 105 1.15 18.76 15.63
C ALA A 105 1.99 17.66 16.29
N GLU A 106 3.17 17.38 15.76
CA GLU A 106 4.12 16.35 16.22
C GLU A 106 3.55 14.93 16.21
N CYS A 107 2.49 14.69 15.41
CA CYS A 107 1.87 13.39 15.21
C CYS A 107 2.29 12.80 13.85
N PRO A 108 3.15 11.77 13.80
CA PRO A 108 3.51 11.09 12.57
C PRO A 108 2.30 10.54 11.82
N VAL A 109 2.33 10.60 10.50
CA VAL A 109 1.26 10.11 9.62
C VAL A 109 1.77 8.98 8.75
N VAL A 110 1.13 7.82 8.85
CA VAL A 110 1.31 6.70 7.91
C VAL A 110 0.11 6.71 6.96
N SER A 111 0.33 7.21 5.74
CA SER A 111 -0.76 7.52 4.81
C SER A 111 -1.01 6.41 3.80
N ASN A 112 -2.28 6.11 3.60
CA ASN A 112 -2.77 5.28 2.49
C ASN A 112 -3.15 6.12 1.26
N ASN A 113 -3.18 7.44 1.40
CA ASN A 113 -3.62 8.37 0.37
C ASN A 113 -2.54 8.60 -0.69
N SER A 114 -2.96 9.07 -1.87
CA SER A 114 -2.04 9.35 -2.98
C SER A 114 -1.47 10.77 -2.96
N ALA A 115 -1.95 11.66 -2.08
CA ALA A 115 -1.68 13.09 -2.14
C ALA A 115 -0.18 13.44 -2.04
N HIS A 116 0.55 12.78 -1.15
CA HIS A 116 1.97 13.02 -0.91
C HIS A 116 2.92 12.05 -1.62
N ARG A 117 2.42 11.07 -2.40
CA ARG A 117 3.30 10.04 -3.00
C ARG A 117 4.45 10.61 -3.83
N MET A 118 4.19 11.68 -4.59
CA MET A 118 5.20 12.33 -5.43
C MET A 118 5.83 13.57 -4.78
N THR A 119 5.54 13.88 -3.50
CA THR A 119 6.22 14.95 -2.76
C THR A 119 7.69 14.54 -2.54
N PRO A 120 8.67 15.39 -2.90
CA PRO A 120 10.08 14.96 -2.98
C PRO A 120 10.68 14.45 -1.68
N ASP A 121 10.33 15.04 -0.54
CA ASP A 121 10.83 14.68 0.79
C ASP A 121 9.89 13.77 1.60
N VAL A 122 8.84 13.26 0.96
CA VAL A 122 7.95 12.27 1.58
C VAL A 122 8.32 10.88 1.09
N PRO A 123 8.77 9.97 1.97
CA PRO A 123 9.08 8.61 1.59
C PRO A 123 7.82 7.85 1.22
N MET A 124 7.76 7.35 -0.02
CA MET A 124 6.79 6.36 -0.47
C MET A 124 7.47 5.00 -0.39
N VAL A 125 7.00 4.12 0.50
CA VAL A 125 7.74 2.92 0.87
C VAL A 125 6.92 1.64 0.66
N VAL A 126 7.60 0.66 0.08
CA VAL A 126 7.28 -0.76 0.14
C VAL A 126 8.37 -1.41 1.00
N PRO A 127 8.08 -1.88 2.21
CA PRO A 127 9.10 -2.27 3.19
C PRO A 127 10.13 -3.28 2.70
N GLU A 128 9.77 -4.13 1.75
CA GLU A 128 10.67 -5.13 1.16
C GLU A 128 11.56 -4.55 0.05
N ILE A 129 11.29 -3.32 -0.43
CA ILE A 129 11.94 -2.75 -1.62
C ILE A 129 12.89 -1.61 -1.27
N ASN A 130 12.38 -0.59 -0.57
CA ASN A 130 13.08 0.69 -0.42
C ASN A 130 12.98 1.25 1.01
N ALA A 131 13.25 0.42 2.00
CA ALA A 131 13.25 0.80 3.42
C ALA A 131 14.25 1.92 3.75
N ASP A 132 15.29 2.10 2.93
CA ASP A 132 16.29 3.16 3.01
C ASP A 132 15.73 4.55 2.69
N HIS A 133 14.64 4.66 1.93
CA HIS A 133 13.97 5.94 1.68
C HIS A 133 13.44 6.61 2.96
N LEU A 134 13.29 5.88 4.06
CA LEU A 134 12.94 6.46 5.36
C LEU A 134 14.02 7.43 5.88
N GLU A 135 15.24 7.34 5.41
CA GLU A 135 16.34 8.24 5.78
C GLU A 135 16.13 9.69 5.31
N ILE A 136 15.13 9.97 4.46
CA ILE A 136 14.70 11.33 4.07
C ILE A 136 13.92 12.04 5.19
N ILE A 137 13.37 11.33 6.18
CA ILE A 137 12.50 11.89 7.22
C ILE A 137 13.13 13.07 7.97
N PRO A 138 14.42 13.08 8.32
CA PRO A 138 15.05 14.26 8.93
C PRO A 138 14.97 15.51 8.06
N ALA A 139 15.14 15.41 6.74
CA ALA A 139 14.98 16.53 5.81
C ALA A 139 13.52 17.02 5.77
N GLN A 140 12.56 16.10 5.74
CA GLN A 140 11.13 16.44 5.81
C GLN A 140 10.79 17.16 7.12
N ARG A 141 11.27 16.65 8.28
CA ARG A 141 11.08 17.30 9.59
C ARG A 141 11.63 18.73 9.59
N LYS A 142 12.79 18.95 8.99
CA LYS A 142 13.37 20.29 8.85
C LYS A 142 12.45 21.21 8.03
N ARG A 143 11.91 20.76 6.90
CA ARG A 143 10.96 21.52 6.09
C ARG A 143 9.66 21.84 6.84
N LEU A 144 9.11 20.86 7.56
CA LEU A 144 7.86 21.01 8.32
C LEU A 144 8.03 21.82 9.61
N GLY A 145 9.27 21.97 10.12
CA GLY A 145 9.57 22.59 11.41
C GLY A 145 9.21 21.72 12.60
N THR A 146 9.26 20.38 12.43
CA THR A 146 8.88 19.40 13.45
C THR A 146 10.10 18.68 14.03
N LYS A 147 9.93 18.14 15.23
CA LYS A 147 10.95 17.29 15.89
C LYS A 147 10.61 15.81 15.69
N ARG A 148 9.34 15.46 15.85
CA ARG A 148 8.82 14.09 15.81
C ARG A 148 7.90 13.85 14.62
N GLY A 149 7.08 14.82 14.25
CA GLY A 149 6.11 14.70 13.18
C GLY A 149 6.74 14.50 11.80
N PHE A 150 6.13 13.65 11.00
CA PHE A 150 6.46 13.40 9.59
C PHE A 150 5.31 12.70 8.88
N ILE A 151 5.40 12.58 7.56
CA ILE A 151 4.48 11.82 6.70
C ILE A 151 5.28 10.76 5.98
N ALA A 152 4.83 9.50 6.05
CA ALA A 152 5.30 8.42 5.20
C ALA A 152 4.09 7.78 4.50
N VAL A 153 4.24 7.44 3.24
CA VAL A 153 3.11 6.95 2.43
C VAL A 153 3.40 5.59 1.82
N LYS A 154 2.36 4.77 1.66
CA LYS A 154 2.44 3.56 0.85
C LYS A 154 2.15 3.87 -0.63
N SER A 155 2.68 3.05 -1.53
CA SER A 155 2.46 3.17 -2.99
C SER A 155 1.02 2.84 -3.41
N ASN A 156 0.69 3.05 -4.66
CA ASN A 156 -0.58 2.63 -5.25
C ASN A 156 -0.80 1.12 -5.10
N CYS A 157 -2.07 0.70 -5.01
CA CYS A 157 -2.42 -0.70 -4.75
C CYS A 157 -2.13 -1.64 -5.93
N SER A 158 -2.25 -1.18 -7.18
CA SER A 158 -1.98 -2.01 -8.35
C SER A 158 -0.49 -2.35 -8.49
N LEU A 159 0.39 -1.43 -8.09
CA LEU A 159 1.84 -1.64 -8.12
C LEU A 159 2.27 -2.83 -7.27
N GLN A 160 1.57 -3.10 -6.18
CA GLN A 160 1.89 -4.21 -5.27
C GLN A 160 1.75 -5.58 -5.94
N SER A 161 1.08 -5.69 -7.10
CA SER A 161 1.00 -6.95 -7.83
C SER A 161 2.28 -7.25 -8.62
N TYR A 162 2.96 -6.25 -9.20
CA TYR A 162 4.05 -6.50 -10.14
C TYR A 162 5.41 -5.88 -9.76
N VAL A 163 5.43 -4.73 -9.08
CA VAL A 163 6.70 -4.08 -8.69
C VAL A 163 7.54 -4.98 -7.78
N PRO A 164 6.97 -5.69 -6.79
CA PRO A 164 7.76 -6.64 -5.99
C PRO A 164 8.38 -7.77 -6.80
N ALA A 165 7.69 -8.27 -7.84
CA ALA A 165 8.24 -9.31 -8.71
C ALA A 165 9.37 -8.78 -9.61
N LEU A 166 9.28 -7.51 -10.03
CA LEU A 166 10.31 -6.85 -10.83
C LEU A 166 11.54 -6.45 -10.01
N HIS A 167 11.36 -6.09 -8.74
CA HIS A 167 12.44 -5.49 -7.94
C HIS A 167 13.70 -6.36 -7.86
N PRO A 168 13.66 -7.63 -7.48
CA PRO A 168 14.86 -8.46 -7.47
C PRO A 168 15.46 -8.63 -8.86
N LEU A 169 14.64 -8.67 -9.91
CA LEU A 169 15.12 -8.76 -11.29
C LEU A 169 15.79 -7.46 -11.75
N MET A 170 15.30 -6.30 -11.30
CA MET A 170 15.94 -5.00 -11.52
C MET A 170 17.37 -4.99 -10.98
N LYS A 171 17.52 -5.48 -9.74
CA LYS A 171 18.78 -5.48 -9.00
C LYS A 171 19.82 -6.41 -9.65
N ASP A 172 19.38 -7.60 -10.06
CA ASP A 172 20.30 -8.66 -10.50
C ASP A 172 20.62 -8.61 -12.01
N TYR A 173 19.65 -8.14 -12.83
CA TYR A 173 19.75 -8.24 -14.30
C TYR A 173 19.50 -6.93 -15.05
N GLY A 174 19.08 -5.86 -14.36
CA GLY A 174 18.79 -4.57 -14.98
C GLY A 174 17.58 -4.62 -15.92
N VAL A 175 16.40 -4.29 -15.43
CA VAL A 175 15.20 -4.15 -16.27
C VAL A 175 15.28 -2.85 -17.06
N THR A 176 15.16 -2.91 -18.38
CA THR A 176 15.23 -1.75 -19.28
C THR A 176 13.87 -1.26 -19.72
N LYS A 177 12.95 -2.19 -19.99
CA LYS A 177 11.58 -1.90 -20.44
C LYS A 177 10.59 -2.79 -19.71
N CYS A 178 9.45 -2.21 -19.37
CA CYS A 178 8.33 -2.92 -18.81
C CYS A 178 7.02 -2.41 -19.44
N LEU A 179 6.24 -3.32 -20.01
CA LEU A 179 4.84 -3.09 -20.31
C LEU A 179 4.01 -3.86 -19.30
N VAL A 180 3.05 -3.19 -18.67
CA VAL A 180 2.13 -3.82 -17.73
C VAL A 180 0.69 -3.54 -18.11
N CYS A 181 -0.12 -4.59 -18.25
CA CYS A 181 -1.57 -4.48 -18.31
C CYS A 181 -2.15 -4.93 -16.98
N THR A 182 -2.80 -4.02 -16.24
CA THR A 182 -3.37 -4.34 -14.94
C THR A 182 -4.86 -4.64 -15.04
N TYR A 183 -5.30 -5.69 -14.35
CA TYR A 183 -6.70 -6.12 -14.21
C TYR A 183 -7.13 -5.81 -12.77
N GLN A 184 -7.80 -4.68 -12.57
CA GLN A 184 -8.07 -4.15 -11.24
C GLN A 184 -9.47 -4.51 -10.75
N ALA A 185 -9.54 -5.13 -9.59
CA ALA A 185 -10.78 -5.48 -8.89
C ALA A 185 -11.59 -4.24 -8.47
N ILE A 186 -12.91 -4.40 -8.36
CA ILE A 186 -13.86 -3.32 -8.02
C ILE A 186 -13.65 -2.73 -6.62
N SER A 187 -13.10 -3.50 -5.69
CA SER A 187 -12.74 -3.01 -4.34
C SER A 187 -11.71 -1.89 -4.38
N GLY A 188 -10.88 -1.80 -5.43
CA GLY A 188 -9.96 -0.67 -5.64
C GLY A 188 -10.67 0.66 -5.83
N ALA A 189 -11.92 0.65 -6.27
CA ALA A 189 -12.81 1.81 -6.35
C ALA A 189 -13.71 1.98 -5.09
N GLY A 190 -13.51 1.17 -4.05
CA GLY A 190 -14.39 1.15 -2.88
C GLY A 190 -15.80 0.64 -3.17
N LYS A 191 -15.95 -0.22 -4.18
CA LYS A 191 -17.22 -0.75 -4.67
C LYS A 191 -17.38 -2.24 -4.37
N THR A 192 -18.64 -2.68 -4.29
CA THR A 192 -19.05 -4.09 -4.29
C THR A 192 -19.90 -4.36 -5.53
N PHE A 193 -20.22 -5.61 -5.81
CA PHE A 193 -21.11 -5.93 -6.95
C PHE A 193 -22.53 -5.34 -6.76
N GLU A 194 -23.01 -5.21 -5.53
CA GLU A 194 -24.30 -4.58 -5.22
C GLU A 194 -24.29 -3.07 -5.49
N THR A 195 -23.16 -2.40 -5.20
CA THR A 195 -23.01 -0.94 -5.40
C THR A 195 -22.50 -0.56 -6.78
N PHE A 196 -22.09 -1.54 -7.58
CA PHE A 196 -21.58 -1.35 -8.95
C PHE A 196 -22.01 -2.51 -9.87
N PRO A 197 -23.32 -2.74 -10.07
CA PRO A 197 -23.81 -3.86 -10.87
C PRO A 197 -23.41 -3.78 -12.34
N ASP A 198 -23.21 -2.60 -12.91
CA ASP A 198 -22.84 -2.38 -14.32
C ASP A 198 -21.48 -2.96 -14.72
N ILE A 199 -20.68 -3.40 -13.74
CA ILE A 199 -19.41 -4.07 -14.02
C ILE A 199 -19.60 -5.56 -14.34
N LEU A 200 -20.73 -6.15 -13.99
CA LEU A 200 -20.99 -7.56 -14.30
C LEU A 200 -21.05 -7.75 -15.81
N ASP A 201 -20.39 -8.78 -16.30
CA ASP A 201 -20.25 -9.07 -17.74
C ASP A 201 -19.65 -7.90 -18.55
N ASN A 202 -18.77 -7.09 -17.92
CA ASN A 202 -18.19 -5.88 -18.52
C ASN A 202 -16.73 -5.67 -18.09
N VAL A 203 -15.96 -5.01 -18.96
CA VAL A 203 -14.59 -4.54 -18.70
C VAL A 203 -14.49 -3.06 -19.05
N ILE A 204 -14.02 -2.24 -18.11
CA ILE A 204 -13.81 -0.81 -18.35
C ILE A 204 -12.33 -0.60 -18.66
N PRO A 205 -11.97 -0.10 -19.88
CA PRO A 205 -10.59 -0.03 -20.35
C PRO A 205 -9.81 1.18 -19.82
N TYR A 206 -10.35 1.93 -18.87
CA TYR A 206 -9.75 3.13 -18.31
C TYR A 206 -10.08 3.30 -16.82
N ILE A 207 -9.06 3.60 -16.04
CA ILE A 207 -9.20 4.00 -14.62
C ILE A 207 -8.44 5.31 -14.43
N GLY A 208 -9.14 6.38 -14.09
CA GLY A 208 -8.56 7.73 -14.02
C GLY A 208 -7.29 7.83 -13.18
N GLY A 209 -6.20 8.23 -13.81
CA GLY A 209 -4.91 8.45 -13.18
C GLY A 209 -4.14 7.19 -12.75
N GLU A 210 -4.61 5.98 -13.10
CA GLU A 210 -3.92 4.74 -12.72
C GLU A 210 -2.73 4.43 -13.63
N GLU A 211 -2.80 4.79 -14.91
CA GLU A 211 -1.71 4.60 -15.86
C GLU A 211 -0.51 5.46 -15.49
N GLU A 212 -0.70 6.76 -15.24
CA GLU A 212 0.36 7.67 -14.82
C GLU A 212 1.01 7.23 -13.49
N LYS A 213 0.22 6.74 -12.53
CA LYS A 213 0.76 6.19 -11.28
C LYS A 213 1.59 4.94 -11.54
N SER A 214 1.10 4.05 -12.42
CA SER A 214 1.79 2.82 -12.78
C SER A 214 3.11 3.06 -13.52
N GLU A 215 3.24 4.17 -14.24
CA GLU A 215 4.44 4.56 -14.95
C GLU A 215 5.44 5.35 -14.08
N GLN A 216 4.95 6.15 -13.11
CA GLN A 216 5.79 7.10 -12.34
C GLN A 216 6.15 6.59 -10.94
N GLU A 217 5.20 6.01 -10.20
CA GLU A 217 5.46 5.60 -8.82
C GLU A 217 6.57 4.53 -8.70
N PRO A 218 6.68 3.52 -9.59
CA PRO A 218 7.78 2.56 -9.54
C PRO A 218 9.16 3.23 -9.65
N LEU A 219 9.29 4.26 -10.48
CA LEU A 219 10.56 4.99 -10.61
C LEU A 219 10.95 5.69 -9.32
N LYS A 220 9.98 6.22 -8.55
CA LYS A 220 10.27 6.76 -7.22
C LYS A 220 10.65 5.66 -6.24
N LEU A 221 10.01 4.48 -6.28
CA LEU A 221 10.37 3.35 -5.41
C LEU A 221 11.81 2.87 -5.65
N TRP A 222 12.27 2.91 -6.89
CA TRP A 222 13.65 2.55 -7.31
C TRP A 222 14.59 3.75 -7.37
N GLY A 223 14.15 4.91 -6.91
CA GLY A 223 14.96 6.12 -6.81
C GLY A 223 15.99 6.06 -5.69
N HIS A 224 16.62 7.18 -5.43
CA HIS A 224 17.60 7.35 -4.36
C HIS A 224 17.46 8.72 -3.70
N ILE A 225 17.97 8.83 -2.48
CA ILE A 225 18.03 10.11 -1.78
C ILE A 225 19.21 10.93 -2.30
N ASP A 226 18.93 12.17 -2.70
CA ASP A 226 19.93 13.18 -3.05
C ASP A 226 19.61 14.48 -2.27
N GLY A 227 20.42 14.73 -1.25
CA GLY A 227 20.20 15.85 -0.33
C GLY A 227 18.88 15.77 0.43
N ASP A 228 17.98 16.67 0.15
CA ASP A 228 16.67 16.79 0.82
C ASP A 228 15.49 16.24 0.00
N LYS A 229 15.76 15.46 -1.03
CA LYS A 229 14.73 14.91 -1.93
C LYS A 229 15.03 13.46 -2.34
N ILE A 230 13.99 12.74 -2.69
CA ILE A 230 14.06 11.45 -3.38
C ILE A 230 14.01 11.73 -4.89
N VAL A 231 15.07 11.38 -5.59
CA VAL A 231 15.18 11.49 -7.05
C VAL A 231 14.72 10.17 -7.66
N PRO A 232 13.69 10.19 -8.53
CA PRO A 232 13.24 8.97 -9.21
C PRO A 232 14.32 8.35 -10.10
N ALA A 233 14.32 7.05 -10.23
CA ALA A 233 15.13 6.32 -11.19
C ALA A 233 14.75 6.73 -12.63
N THR A 234 15.71 6.65 -13.55
CA THR A 234 15.51 6.95 -14.99
C THR A 234 15.18 5.72 -15.83
N ALA A 235 15.27 4.55 -15.23
CA ALA A 235 14.95 3.24 -15.83
C ALA A 235 14.18 2.38 -14.81
N PRO A 236 13.37 1.42 -15.27
CA PRO A 236 13.04 1.08 -16.65
C PRO A 236 12.09 2.09 -17.32
N SER A 237 12.00 2.08 -18.65
CA SER A 237 10.86 2.70 -19.33
C SER A 237 9.63 1.84 -19.10
N ILE A 238 8.56 2.45 -18.58
CA ILE A 238 7.32 1.74 -18.22
C ILE A 238 6.17 2.27 -19.08
N THR A 239 5.39 1.37 -19.66
CA THR A 239 4.09 1.67 -20.26
C THR A 239 3.02 0.86 -19.55
N ALA A 240 1.93 1.50 -19.15
CA ALA A 240 0.85 0.86 -18.43
C ALA A 240 -0.49 0.99 -19.15
N GLN A 241 -1.28 -0.09 -19.12
CA GLN A 241 -2.70 -0.09 -19.45
C GLN A 241 -3.48 -0.59 -18.24
N CYS A 242 -4.46 0.18 -17.76
CA CYS A 242 -5.18 -0.13 -16.53
C CYS A 242 -6.66 -0.37 -16.78
N LEU A 243 -7.11 -1.61 -16.58
CA LEU A 243 -8.48 -2.04 -16.79
C LEU A 243 -9.19 -2.34 -15.47
N ARG A 244 -10.48 -1.98 -15.39
CA ARG A 244 -11.39 -2.44 -14.33
C ARG A 244 -12.10 -3.70 -14.78
N VAL A 245 -12.03 -4.77 -13.97
CA VAL A 245 -12.61 -6.08 -14.29
C VAL A 245 -13.64 -6.51 -13.24
N PRO A 246 -14.57 -7.43 -13.56
CA PRO A 246 -15.60 -7.91 -12.65
C PRO A 246 -15.04 -8.92 -11.62
N VAL A 247 -14.05 -8.49 -10.86
CA VAL A 247 -13.41 -9.24 -9.77
C VAL A 247 -13.63 -8.46 -8.48
N SER A 248 -14.04 -9.14 -7.42
CA SER A 248 -14.33 -8.48 -6.14
C SER A 248 -13.08 -7.88 -5.49
N ASP A 249 -12.02 -8.71 -5.34
CA ASP A 249 -10.75 -8.36 -4.71
C ASP A 249 -9.59 -9.07 -5.41
N GLY A 250 -8.42 -8.45 -5.40
CA GLY A 250 -7.19 -8.94 -6.00
C GLY A 250 -6.91 -8.26 -7.34
N HIS A 251 -5.80 -7.48 -7.40
CA HIS A 251 -5.31 -6.86 -8.63
C HIS A 251 -4.29 -7.78 -9.27
N MET A 252 -4.44 -7.98 -10.57
CA MET A 252 -3.48 -8.73 -11.39
C MET A 252 -2.71 -7.78 -12.32
N GLY A 253 -1.54 -8.21 -12.75
CA GLY A 253 -0.76 -7.58 -13.80
C GLY A 253 -0.23 -8.62 -14.78
N ALA A 254 -0.48 -8.44 -16.07
CA ALA A 254 0.28 -9.10 -17.13
C ALA A 254 1.50 -8.22 -17.43
N VAL A 255 2.69 -8.77 -17.24
CA VAL A 255 3.96 -8.05 -17.28
C VAL A 255 4.81 -8.58 -18.43
N PHE A 256 5.35 -7.68 -19.25
CA PHE A 256 6.29 -7.95 -20.32
C PHE A 256 7.55 -7.15 -20.04
N VAL A 257 8.72 -7.79 -20.04
CA VAL A 257 9.96 -7.21 -19.55
C VAL A 257 11.15 -7.51 -20.43
N SER A 258 12.01 -6.49 -20.61
CA SER A 258 13.34 -6.64 -21.25
C SER A 258 14.43 -6.27 -20.25
N PHE A 259 15.58 -6.91 -20.39
CA PHE A 259 16.72 -6.80 -19.49
C PHE A 259 17.96 -6.24 -20.19
N ASP A 260 18.86 -5.64 -19.42
CA ASP A 260 20.23 -5.35 -19.87
C ASP A 260 21.01 -6.66 -20.07
N LYS A 261 20.88 -7.56 -19.09
CA LYS A 261 21.45 -8.90 -19.11
C LYS A 261 20.32 -9.90 -19.00
N LYS A 262 19.89 -10.45 -20.16
CA LYS A 262 18.80 -11.44 -20.19
C LYS A 262 19.14 -12.65 -19.31
N PRO A 263 18.38 -12.89 -18.20
CA PRO A 263 18.54 -14.08 -17.38
C PRO A 263 17.93 -15.31 -18.07
N THR A 264 18.28 -16.50 -17.61
CA THR A 264 17.54 -17.72 -17.94
C THR A 264 16.26 -17.80 -17.12
N LYS A 265 15.30 -18.64 -17.53
CA LYS A 265 14.07 -18.88 -16.75
C LYS A 265 14.37 -19.39 -15.35
N GLU A 266 15.34 -20.29 -15.24
CA GLU A 266 15.78 -20.91 -13.98
C GLU A 266 16.38 -19.84 -13.03
N GLU A 267 17.15 -18.91 -13.55
CA GLU A 267 17.70 -17.78 -12.77
C GLU A 267 16.59 -16.88 -12.24
N ILE A 268 15.59 -16.54 -13.06
CA ILE A 268 14.41 -15.76 -12.62
C ILE A 268 13.67 -16.48 -11.49
N LEU A 269 13.37 -17.77 -11.67
CA LEU A 269 12.65 -18.57 -10.67
C LEU A 269 13.44 -18.68 -9.36
N LYS A 270 14.76 -18.84 -9.45
CA LYS A 270 15.64 -18.85 -8.29
C LYS A 270 15.62 -17.50 -7.57
N THR A 271 15.76 -16.40 -8.31
CA THR A 271 15.72 -15.03 -7.76
C THR A 271 14.42 -14.78 -7.03
N TRP A 272 13.25 -15.15 -7.58
CA TRP A 272 11.98 -14.99 -6.88
C TRP A 272 11.86 -15.86 -5.62
N LYS A 273 12.31 -17.11 -5.70
CA LYS A 273 12.27 -18.06 -4.58
C LYS A 273 13.13 -17.62 -3.40
N GLU A 274 14.29 -17.04 -3.69
CA GLU A 274 15.27 -16.65 -2.68
C GLU A 274 15.07 -15.20 -2.18
N PHE A 275 14.18 -14.43 -2.83
CA PHE A 275 13.98 -13.03 -2.49
C PHE A 275 13.33 -12.87 -1.12
N HIS A 276 14.00 -12.12 -0.28
CA HIS A 276 13.46 -11.53 0.95
C HIS A 276 13.99 -10.09 1.08
N GLY A 277 13.22 -9.25 1.73
CA GLY A 277 13.59 -7.86 1.94
C GLY A 277 13.64 -7.51 3.43
N PRO A 278 13.90 -6.24 3.77
CA PRO A 278 14.01 -5.78 5.16
C PRO A 278 12.83 -6.17 6.06
N ALA A 279 11.63 -6.30 5.50
CA ALA A 279 10.46 -6.70 6.29
C ALA A 279 10.60 -8.13 6.83
N GLN A 280 11.12 -9.07 6.02
CA GLN A 280 11.38 -10.46 6.42
C GLN A 280 12.59 -10.53 7.33
N ASP A 281 13.68 -9.83 7.00
CA ASP A 281 14.92 -9.82 7.79
C ASP A 281 14.70 -9.31 9.22
N LEU A 282 13.81 -8.33 9.39
CA LEU A 282 13.43 -7.76 10.68
C LEU A 282 12.31 -8.55 11.37
N ASN A 283 11.79 -9.60 10.77
CA ASN A 283 10.67 -10.40 11.27
C ASN A 283 9.47 -9.52 11.71
N LEU A 284 9.06 -8.59 10.84
CA LEU A 284 7.93 -7.71 11.14
C LEU A 284 6.63 -8.53 11.26
N PRO A 285 5.75 -8.22 12.23
CA PRO A 285 4.55 -9.04 12.51
C PRO A 285 3.63 -9.30 11.33
N SER A 286 3.46 -8.31 10.45
CA SER A 286 2.61 -8.40 9.26
C SER A 286 3.36 -8.84 8.01
N ALA A 287 4.68 -9.08 8.09
CA ALA A 287 5.46 -9.53 6.95
C ALA A 287 5.09 -10.96 6.55
N PRO A 288 4.86 -11.24 5.26
CA PRO A 288 4.75 -12.62 4.79
C PRO A 288 6.06 -13.35 5.01
N LYS A 289 6.01 -14.62 5.37
CA LYS A 289 7.23 -15.44 5.53
C LYS A 289 7.93 -15.65 4.20
N GLN A 290 7.17 -15.98 3.16
CA GLN A 290 7.60 -15.97 1.79
C GLN A 290 6.84 -14.87 1.04
N PHE A 291 7.57 -13.91 0.48
CA PHE A 291 6.94 -12.75 -0.14
C PHE A 291 6.46 -13.05 -1.57
N LEU A 292 7.29 -13.69 -2.38
CA LEU A 292 7.01 -14.01 -3.77
C LEU A 292 6.73 -15.51 -3.91
N HIS A 293 5.55 -15.87 -4.44
CA HIS A 293 5.13 -17.25 -4.67
C HIS A 293 4.97 -17.50 -6.17
N TYR A 294 5.76 -18.40 -6.74
CA TYR A 294 5.62 -18.81 -8.12
C TYR A 294 4.78 -20.09 -8.25
N PHE A 295 3.87 -20.10 -9.21
CA PHE A 295 3.01 -21.23 -9.57
C PHE A 295 3.43 -21.82 -10.90
N GLU A 296 3.59 -23.14 -10.94
CA GLU A 296 3.91 -23.89 -12.16
C GLU A 296 2.67 -24.17 -13.02
N GLU A 297 1.48 -24.17 -12.40
CA GLU A 297 0.22 -24.43 -13.08
C GLU A 297 -0.10 -23.34 -14.10
N ASP A 298 -0.53 -23.78 -15.29
CA ASP A 298 -0.79 -22.89 -16.43
C ASP A 298 -1.95 -21.90 -16.21
N ASP A 299 -2.86 -22.18 -15.29
CA ASP A 299 -4.03 -21.36 -14.98
C ASP A 299 -3.89 -20.54 -13.68
N ARG A 300 -2.68 -20.44 -13.12
CA ARG A 300 -2.38 -19.68 -11.90
C ARG A 300 -1.42 -18.50 -12.17
N PRO A 301 -1.50 -17.41 -11.37
CA PRO A 301 -2.39 -17.19 -10.21
C PRO A 301 -3.81 -16.79 -10.60
N GLN A 302 -4.77 -17.10 -9.73
CA GLN A 302 -6.18 -16.69 -9.86
C GLN A 302 -6.63 -15.89 -8.63
N PRO A 303 -7.30 -14.72 -8.76
CA PRO A 303 -7.70 -13.91 -7.62
C PRO A 303 -8.53 -14.66 -6.58
N LYS A 304 -9.43 -15.53 -7.01
CA LYS A 304 -10.30 -16.30 -6.10
C LYS A 304 -9.54 -17.30 -5.26
N LEU A 305 -8.48 -17.91 -5.80
CA LEU A 305 -7.72 -18.99 -5.17
C LEU A 305 -6.52 -18.44 -4.39
N ASP A 306 -5.82 -17.42 -4.92
CA ASP A 306 -4.46 -17.09 -4.50
C ASP A 306 -4.31 -15.77 -3.74
N ARG A 307 -5.31 -14.89 -3.81
CA ARG A 307 -5.23 -13.57 -3.17
C ARG A 307 -5.03 -13.57 -1.66
N MET A 308 -5.31 -14.71 -0.98
CA MET A 308 -5.18 -14.82 0.49
C MET A 308 -3.90 -15.51 0.96
N ILE A 309 -2.99 -15.85 0.05
CA ILE A 309 -1.69 -16.45 0.43
C ILE A 309 -0.96 -15.50 1.38
N GLU A 310 -0.33 -16.06 2.42
CA GLU A 310 0.30 -15.31 3.51
C GLU A 310 -0.65 -14.25 4.10
N ASN A 311 -1.90 -14.65 4.35
CA ASN A 311 -2.97 -13.76 4.84
C ASN A 311 -3.23 -12.54 3.93
N GLY A 312 -3.00 -12.67 2.63
CA GLY A 312 -3.18 -11.61 1.64
C GLY A 312 -2.02 -10.62 1.55
N MET A 313 -0.86 -10.96 2.14
CA MET A 313 0.33 -10.12 2.12
C MET A 313 1.40 -10.57 1.12
N ALA A 314 1.28 -11.76 0.53
CA ALA A 314 2.17 -12.23 -0.52
C ALA A 314 1.81 -11.67 -1.91
N VAL A 315 2.75 -11.83 -2.83
CA VAL A 315 2.58 -11.64 -4.27
C VAL A 315 2.68 -13.00 -4.96
N SER A 316 1.65 -13.36 -5.69
CA SER A 316 1.58 -14.60 -6.47
C SER A 316 2.02 -14.33 -7.90
N ILE A 317 2.87 -15.18 -8.45
CA ILE A 317 3.44 -15.06 -9.79
C ILE A 317 3.22 -16.38 -10.54
N GLY A 318 2.97 -16.33 -11.82
CA GLY A 318 2.88 -17.51 -12.67
C GLY A 318 3.05 -17.16 -14.15
N ARG A 319 2.96 -18.16 -14.99
CA ARG A 319 3.02 -17.97 -16.47
C ARG A 319 4.33 -17.38 -16.96
N LEU A 320 5.45 -17.59 -16.29
CA LEU A 320 6.76 -17.14 -16.77
C LEU A 320 7.13 -17.90 -18.06
N ARG A 321 7.31 -17.16 -19.14
CA ARG A 321 7.72 -17.68 -20.45
C ARG A 321 8.45 -16.64 -21.25
N GLU A 322 9.22 -17.07 -22.24
CA GLU A 322 9.81 -16.18 -23.25
C GLU A 322 8.73 -15.46 -24.04
N ASP A 323 9.03 -14.23 -24.47
CA ASP A 323 8.18 -13.41 -25.30
C ASP A 323 8.87 -13.09 -26.63
N THR A 324 8.07 -12.75 -27.66
CA THR A 324 8.57 -12.48 -29.01
C THR A 324 9.03 -11.02 -29.20
N LEU A 325 8.54 -10.09 -28.40
CA LEU A 325 8.86 -8.66 -28.48
C LEU A 325 9.70 -8.18 -27.29
N TYR A 326 9.51 -8.81 -26.15
CA TYR A 326 10.30 -8.62 -24.92
C TYR A 326 11.10 -9.88 -24.64
N ASP A 327 11.91 -9.87 -23.59
CA ASP A 327 12.65 -11.07 -23.21
C ASP A 327 11.75 -12.11 -22.53
N TYR A 328 10.88 -11.65 -21.61
CA TYR A 328 9.96 -12.50 -20.86
C TYR A 328 8.62 -11.83 -20.62
N MET A 329 7.61 -12.67 -20.39
CA MET A 329 6.33 -12.27 -19.86
C MET A 329 5.90 -13.19 -18.71
N PHE A 330 5.12 -12.64 -17.77
CA PHE A 330 4.55 -13.36 -16.64
C PHE A 330 3.30 -12.66 -16.11
N VAL A 331 2.57 -13.31 -15.21
CA VAL A 331 1.37 -12.75 -14.58
C VAL A 331 1.59 -12.68 -13.08
N CYS A 332 1.18 -11.56 -12.48
CA CYS A 332 1.25 -11.34 -11.03
C CYS A 332 -0.11 -11.06 -10.44
N LEU A 333 -0.25 -11.31 -9.13
CA LEU A 333 -1.44 -11.05 -8.35
C LEU A 333 -1.05 -10.59 -6.95
N SER A 334 -1.72 -9.56 -6.43
CA SER A 334 -1.72 -9.22 -5.00
C SER A 334 -3.11 -8.82 -4.51
N LEU A 335 -3.35 -8.94 -3.20
CA LEU A 335 -4.61 -8.49 -2.60
C LEU A 335 -4.56 -6.97 -2.37
N ASN A 336 -5.24 -6.24 -3.25
CA ASN A 336 -5.26 -4.78 -3.25
C ASN A 336 -5.84 -4.15 -1.98
N SER A 337 -6.78 -4.81 -1.34
CA SER A 337 -7.44 -4.32 -0.11
C SER A 337 -6.65 -4.59 1.17
N LEU A 338 -5.64 -5.49 1.13
CA LEU A 338 -4.70 -5.74 2.23
C LEU A 338 -3.30 -5.30 1.86
N ARG A 339 -2.53 -6.12 1.12
CA ARG A 339 -1.18 -5.76 0.68
C ARG A 339 -1.14 -4.38 0.01
N GLY A 340 -2.07 -4.15 -0.90
CA GLY A 340 -2.21 -2.89 -1.64
C GLY A 340 -2.78 -1.72 -0.84
N ALA A 341 -3.27 -1.92 0.38
CA ALA A 341 -3.95 -0.88 1.18
C ALA A 341 -3.53 -0.93 2.66
N ALA A 342 -4.46 -1.24 3.56
CA ALA A 342 -4.25 -1.14 5.01
C ALA A 342 -3.13 -2.06 5.52
N GLY A 343 -3.01 -3.29 5.01
CA GLY A 343 -1.95 -4.22 5.41
C GLY A 343 -0.56 -3.71 5.06
N GLY A 344 -0.38 -3.17 3.84
CA GLY A 344 0.90 -2.56 3.45
C GLY A 344 1.25 -1.31 4.27
N ALA A 345 0.26 -0.53 4.70
CA ALA A 345 0.49 0.62 5.58
C ALA A 345 0.80 0.19 7.02
N VAL A 346 0.18 -0.89 7.53
CA VAL A 346 0.54 -1.48 8.85
C VAL A 346 1.97 -1.98 8.81
N LEU A 347 2.37 -2.71 7.77
CA LEU A 347 3.74 -3.19 7.60
C LEU A 347 4.76 -2.04 7.52
N LEU A 348 4.41 -0.92 6.85
CA LEU A 348 5.23 0.29 6.84
C LEU A 348 5.36 0.89 8.25
N ALA A 349 4.26 0.93 9.03
CA ALA A 349 4.31 1.42 10.41
C ALA A 349 5.17 0.52 11.31
N GLU A 350 5.13 -0.80 11.12
CA GLU A 350 6.02 -1.74 11.82
C GLU A 350 7.49 -1.47 11.51
N LEU A 351 7.83 -1.21 10.24
CA LEU A 351 9.18 -0.84 9.82
C LEU A 351 9.62 0.47 10.49
N LEU A 352 8.76 1.50 10.50
CA LEU A 352 9.02 2.77 11.17
C LEU A 352 9.24 2.60 12.68
N ALA A 353 8.45 1.75 13.33
CA ALA A 353 8.57 1.45 14.76
C ALA A 353 9.90 0.77 15.10
N VAL A 354 10.30 -0.26 14.34
CA VAL A 354 11.57 -0.96 14.56
C VAL A 354 12.76 -0.04 14.33
N LYS A 355 12.67 0.87 13.36
CA LYS A 355 13.72 1.86 13.09
C LYS A 355 13.70 3.07 14.04
N GLY A 356 12.79 3.13 15.03
CA GLY A 356 12.74 4.15 16.08
C GLY A 356 12.18 5.51 15.63
N TYR A 357 11.48 5.59 14.51
CA TYR A 357 10.95 6.86 14.01
C TYR A 357 9.78 7.42 14.83
N PHE A 358 9.11 6.61 15.64
CA PHE A 358 8.01 7.01 16.52
C PHE A 358 8.44 7.37 17.96
N ASP A 359 9.72 7.24 18.29
CA ASP A 359 10.26 7.54 19.62
C ASP A 359 10.61 9.03 19.80
#